data_87e94a867a04fef31b822492f4dcf5be
#
_entry.id   87e94a867a04fef31b822492f4dcf5be
#
_cell.length_a   1.000
_cell.length_b   1.000
_cell.length_c   1.000
_cell.angle_alpha   90.00
_cell.angle_beta   90.00
_cell.angle_gamma   90.00
#
_symmetry.space_group_name_H-M   'P 1'
#
loop_
_entity.id
_entity.type
_entity.pdbx_description
1 polymer ?
#
loop_
_entity_poly.entity_id
_entity_poly.type
_entity_poly.pdbx_seq_one_letter_code
_entity_poly.pdbx_strand_id
1 'polypeptide(L)'
;MATINFYLDKADKKGFAPIHLRVNCEGSQIKVATGEKIRIEDFDKDNQLVKNEVENSNELNHYLAYLKDRTNDLFTNGNKKRYTNSEIKRLLSSYVNNYKATQKVSIIKEELPLDKKSFTFIDLFAGAGGFSEGFLQAEAKHKIFDFIVGNDINENCELTHIVRYNHQLGLDAEFLCQDITEPDFLDNLLAKINHRKI
;
A
#
# COMPACT_ATOMS: atom_id res chain seq x y z
N MET A 1 14.84 21.14 6.55
CA MET A 1 14.69 19.70 6.86
C MET A 1 13.29 19.49 7.42
N ALA A 2 12.55 18.48 7.00
CA ALA A 2 11.23 18.23 7.54
C ALA A 2 11.35 17.44 8.86
N THR A 3 10.49 17.76 9.83
CA THR A 3 10.38 16.99 11.08
C THR A 3 9.07 16.23 11.09
N ILE A 4 9.14 14.93 11.34
CA ILE A 4 8.00 14.01 11.26
C ILE A 4 7.77 13.41 12.64
N ASN A 5 6.58 13.63 13.20
CA ASN A 5 6.22 13.19 14.54
C ASN A 5 4.80 12.61 14.59
N PHE A 6 4.59 11.64 15.48
CA PHE A 6 3.27 11.20 15.89
C PHE A 6 2.88 11.85 17.23
N TYR A 7 1.61 12.15 17.36
CA TYR A 7 1.08 12.68 18.61
C TYR A 7 -0.40 12.30 18.77
N LEU A 8 -0.86 12.33 19.99
CA LEU A 8 -2.26 12.13 20.31
C LEU A 8 -3.02 13.47 20.26
N ASP A 9 -4.20 13.45 19.66
CA ASP A 9 -5.14 14.58 19.75
C ASP A 9 -6.03 14.45 21.01
N LYS A 10 -7.04 15.27 21.12
CA LYS A 10 -7.96 15.28 22.26
C LYS A 10 -8.68 13.93 22.39
N ALA A 11 -8.60 13.35 23.60
CA ALA A 11 -9.29 12.09 23.89
C ALA A 11 -10.82 12.27 23.90
N ASP A 12 -11.49 11.20 23.53
CA ASP A 12 -12.94 11.06 23.68
C ASP A 12 -13.34 10.81 25.15
N LYS A 13 -14.65 10.71 25.41
CA LYS A 13 -15.20 10.47 26.77
C LYS A 13 -14.79 9.12 27.37
N LYS A 14 -14.28 8.19 26.55
CA LYS A 14 -13.82 6.87 26.97
C LYS A 14 -12.29 6.82 27.18
N GLY A 15 -11.59 7.94 27.02
CA GLY A 15 -10.14 8.05 27.21
C GLY A 15 -9.32 7.67 25.95
N PHE A 16 -9.96 7.42 24.80
CA PHE A 16 -9.26 7.13 23.56
C PHE A 16 -8.96 8.40 22.79
N ALA A 17 -7.72 8.57 22.38
CA ALA A 17 -7.24 9.69 21.59
C ALA A 17 -6.79 9.24 20.20
N PRO A 18 -7.14 9.98 19.13
CA PRO A 18 -6.68 9.65 17.78
C PRO A 18 -5.19 9.96 17.63
N ILE A 19 -4.48 9.05 16.96
CA ILE A 19 -3.08 9.25 16.59
C ILE A 19 -3.04 10.08 15.31
N HIS A 20 -2.24 11.14 15.30
CA HIS A 20 -2.02 11.99 14.15
C HIS A 20 -0.55 12.00 13.74
N LEU A 21 -0.31 11.97 12.44
CA LEU A 21 0.99 12.28 11.84
C LEU A 21 1.09 13.80 11.65
N ARG A 22 2.18 14.39 12.13
CA ARG A 22 2.52 15.80 11.98
C ARG A 22 3.82 15.93 11.21
N VAL A 23 3.80 16.74 10.17
CA VAL A 23 4.99 17.10 9.39
C VAL A 23 5.18 18.61 9.48
N ASN A 24 6.33 19.03 10.00
CA ASN A 24 6.73 20.44 9.99
C ASN A 24 7.77 20.61 8.89
N CYS A 25 7.48 21.46 7.92
CA CYS A 25 8.36 21.74 6.79
C CYS A 25 8.24 23.20 6.37
N GLU A 26 9.38 23.87 6.21
CA GLU A 26 9.48 25.26 5.73
C GLU A 26 8.52 26.24 6.44
N GLY A 27 8.44 26.15 7.77
CA GLY A 27 7.56 27.00 8.58
C GLY A 27 6.07 26.61 8.56
N SER A 28 5.69 25.61 7.81
CA SER A 28 4.32 25.09 7.72
C SER A 28 4.17 23.81 8.54
N GLN A 29 2.99 23.61 9.10
CA GLN A 29 2.61 22.39 9.80
C GLN A 29 1.49 21.67 9.04
N ILE A 30 1.72 20.41 8.65
CA ILE A 30 0.75 19.55 8.02
C ILE A 30 0.36 18.45 9.00
N LYS A 31 -0.93 18.24 9.16
CA LYS A 31 -1.52 17.26 10.07
C LYS A 31 -2.41 16.29 9.30
N VAL A 32 -2.20 15.00 9.52
CA VAL A 32 -3.00 13.93 8.91
C VAL A 32 -3.40 12.93 9.99
N ALA A 33 -4.68 12.55 10.04
CA ALA A 33 -5.15 11.49 10.92
C ALA A 33 -4.69 10.12 10.39
N THR A 34 -4.13 9.28 11.25
CA THR A 34 -3.76 7.90 10.89
C THR A 34 -4.99 6.99 10.81
N GLY A 35 -6.10 7.43 11.39
CA GLY A 35 -7.33 6.64 11.52
C GLY A 35 -7.29 5.63 12.67
N GLU A 36 -6.23 5.66 13.48
CA GLU A 36 -6.09 4.82 14.68
C GLU A 36 -6.35 5.66 15.94
N LYS A 37 -6.85 4.99 16.97
CA LYS A 37 -7.10 5.56 18.31
C LYS A 37 -6.50 4.64 19.37
N ILE A 38 -5.96 5.26 20.42
CA ILE A 38 -5.37 4.54 21.55
C ILE A 38 -5.69 5.24 22.84
N ARG A 39 -5.60 4.57 23.98
CA ARG A 39 -5.65 5.21 25.28
C ARG A 39 -4.40 6.07 25.49
N ILE A 40 -4.55 7.22 26.15
CA ILE A 40 -3.43 8.15 26.36
C ILE A 40 -2.28 7.49 27.12
N GLU A 41 -2.59 6.63 28.08
CA GLU A 41 -1.65 5.89 28.92
C GLU A 41 -0.83 4.84 28.16
N ASP A 42 -1.37 4.36 27.02
CA ASP A 42 -0.77 3.31 26.19
C ASP A 42 0.20 3.85 25.12
N PHE A 43 0.30 5.18 25.01
CA PHE A 43 1.19 5.82 24.04
C PHE A 43 2.44 6.40 24.72
N ASP A 44 3.59 5.96 24.27
CA ASP A 44 4.88 6.53 24.63
C ASP A 44 5.13 7.79 23.80
N LYS A 45 5.03 8.95 24.45
CA LYS A 45 5.19 10.25 23.79
C LYS A 45 6.62 10.54 23.37
N ASP A 46 7.59 10.01 24.10
CA ASP A 46 9.02 10.28 23.86
C ASP A 46 9.52 9.48 22.66
N ASN A 47 9.16 8.21 22.60
CA ASN A 47 9.48 7.32 21.46
C ASN A 47 8.45 7.39 20.33
N GLN A 48 7.27 7.99 20.57
CA GLN A 48 6.17 8.12 19.62
C GLN A 48 5.66 6.76 19.12
N LEU A 49 5.55 5.82 20.03
CA LEU A 49 5.17 4.42 19.80
C LEU A 49 4.06 4.01 20.77
N VAL A 50 3.36 2.96 20.42
CA VAL A 50 2.44 2.25 21.31
C VAL A 50 3.25 1.35 22.22
N LYS A 51 2.93 1.32 23.52
CA LYS A 51 3.62 0.48 24.49
C LYS A 51 3.41 -1.00 24.19
N ASN A 52 4.44 -1.81 24.44
CA ASN A 52 4.46 -3.24 24.04
C ASN A 52 3.41 -4.10 24.76
N GLU A 53 2.92 -3.65 25.91
CA GLU A 53 1.90 -4.36 26.72
C GLU A 53 0.49 -4.25 26.11
N VAL A 54 0.32 -3.39 25.11
CA VAL A 54 -0.97 -3.18 24.44
C VAL A 54 -1.19 -4.26 23.39
N GLU A 55 -2.39 -4.82 23.36
CA GLU A 55 -2.80 -5.75 22.31
C GLU A 55 -2.64 -5.11 20.92
N ASN A 56 -2.08 -5.84 19.96
CA ASN A 56 -1.76 -5.39 18.60
C ASN A 56 -0.74 -4.23 18.53
N SER A 57 0.04 -3.97 19.61
CA SER A 57 1.06 -2.93 19.61
C SER A 57 2.07 -3.08 18.48
N ASN A 58 2.49 -4.31 18.17
CA ASN A 58 3.45 -4.58 17.09
C ASN A 58 2.92 -4.16 15.72
N GLU A 59 1.67 -4.50 15.42
CA GLU A 59 1.03 -4.12 14.14
C GLU A 59 0.88 -2.62 14.02
N LEU A 60 0.45 -1.97 15.11
CA LEU A 60 0.25 -0.53 15.13
C LEU A 60 1.61 0.21 15.02
N ASN A 61 2.63 -0.24 15.72
CA ASN A 61 3.99 0.31 15.61
C ASN A 61 4.60 0.09 14.22
N HIS A 62 4.36 -1.04 13.60
CA HIS A 62 4.75 -1.29 12.21
C HIS A 62 4.05 -0.33 11.24
N TYR A 63 2.77 -0.07 11.45
CA TYR A 63 2.02 0.92 10.68
C TYR A 63 2.58 2.34 10.84
N LEU A 64 2.87 2.75 12.07
CA LEU A 64 3.47 4.07 12.33
C LEU A 64 4.85 4.19 11.67
N ALA A 65 5.68 3.13 11.75
CA ALA A 65 6.98 3.08 11.08
C ALA A 65 6.82 3.23 9.56
N TYR A 66 5.92 2.48 8.93
CA TYR A 66 5.62 2.60 7.50
C TYR A 66 5.24 4.04 7.11
N LEU A 67 4.34 4.69 7.85
CA LEU A 67 3.95 6.07 7.57
C LEU A 67 5.13 7.05 7.70
N LYS A 68 6.00 6.82 8.69
CA LYS A 68 7.19 7.65 8.92
C LYS A 68 8.18 7.52 7.77
N ASP A 69 8.46 6.28 7.33
CA ASP A 69 9.40 5.99 6.24
C ASP A 69 8.89 6.57 4.91
N ARG A 70 7.63 6.32 4.56
CA ARG A 70 7.04 6.91 3.35
C ARG A 70 7.02 8.43 3.36
N THR A 71 6.83 9.02 4.54
CA THR A 71 6.89 10.47 4.69
C THR A 71 8.33 10.99 4.54
N ASN A 72 9.32 10.30 5.12
CA ASN A 72 10.74 10.64 4.94
C ASN A 72 11.15 10.60 3.47
N ASP A 73 10.71 9.62 2.71
CA ASP A 73 11.02 9.47 1.29
C ASP A 73 10.59 10.69 0.45
N LEU A 74 9.50 11.38 0.83
CA LEU A 74 9.07 12.60 0.14
C LEU A 74 10.11 13.74 0.25
N PHE A 75 10.91 13.75 1.32
CA PHE A 75 11.82 14.84 1.63
C PHE A 75 13.30 14.48 1.41
N THR A 76 13.65 13.20 1.26
CA THR A 76 15.05 12.73 1.17
C THR A 76 15.46 12.27 -0.21
N ASN A 77 14.56 11.71 -1.02
CA ASN A 77 14.88 11.10 -2.31
C ASN A 77 15.08 12.11 -3.44
N GLY A 78 15.91 13.15 -3.25
CA GLY A 78 16.48 13.97 -4.33
C GLY A 78 15.49 14.56 -5.35
N ASN A 79 14.20 14.33 -5.16
CA ASN A 79 13.15 14.86 -5.99
C ASN A 79 13.13 16.38 -5.84
N LYS A 80 13.73 17.07 -6.82
CA LYS A 80 13.74 18.55 -6.94
C LYS A 80 12.32 19.13 -7.01
N LYS A 81 11.28 18.30 -6.99
CA LYS A 81 9.89 18.74 -7.00
C LYS A 81 9.52 19.24 -5.61
N ARG A 82 9.35 20.54 -5.48
CA ARG A 82 8.73 21.12 -4.28
C ARG A 82 7.24 20.85 -4.31
N TYR A 83 6.75 20.11 -3.33
CA TYR A 83 5.35 19.87 -3.14
C TYR A 83 4.71 21.02 -2.36
N THR A 84 3.51 21.42 -2.75
CA THR A 84 2.68 22.32 -1.95
C THR A 84 2.14 21.57 -0.72
N ASN A 85 1.75 22.31 0.32
CA ASN A 85 1.18 21.73 1.53
C ASN A 85 -0.06 20.86 1.25
N SER A 86 -0.88 21.24 0.27
CA SER A 86 -2.05 20.48 -0.17
C SER A 86 -1.67 19.16 -0.85
N GLU A 87 -0.64 19.16 -1.69
CA GLU A 87 -0.11 17.95 -2.32
C GLU A 87 0.49 17.00 -1.29
N ILE A 88 1.30 17.51 -0.35
CA ILE A 88 1.85 16.71 0.75
C ILE A 88 0.71 16.07 1.55
N LYS A 89 -0.29 16.86 1.96
CA LYS A 89 -1.43 16.34 2.71
C LYS A 89 -2.18 15.23 1.95
N ARG A 90 -2.38 15.41 0.65
CA ARG A 90 -3.01 14.40 -0.22
C ARG A 90 -2.18 13.12 -0.30
N LEU A 91 -0.86 13.23 -0.49
CA LEU A 91 0.05 12.08 -0.51
C LEU A 91 0.06 11.33 0.82
N LEU A 92 0.16 12.04 1.94
CA LEU A 92 0.12 11.40 3.27
C LEU A 92 -1.21 10.70 3.52
N SER A 93 -2.34 11.31 3.11
CA SER A 93 -3.65 10.66 3.20
C SER A 93 -3.75 9.41 2.32
N SER A 94 -3.11 9.42 1.15
CA SER A 94 -3.06 8.22 0.30
C SER A 94 -2.25 7.09 0.94
N TYR A 95 -1.14 7.39 1.64
CA TYR A 95 -0.36 6.36 2.35
C TYR A 95 -1.18 5.69 3.47
N VAL A 96 -1.96 6.48 4.23
CA VAL A 96 -2.90 5.95 5.22
C VAL A 96 -3.91 4.99 4.59
N ASN A 97 -4.53 5.40 3.49
CA ASN A 97 -5.55 4.61 2.81
C ASN A 97 -4.97 3.34 2.19
N ASN A 98 -3.80 3.45 1.56
CA ASN A 98 -3.12 2.31 0.92
C ASN A 98 -2.71 1.25 1.94
N TYR A 99 -2.12 1.65 3.08
CA TYR A 99 -1.77 0.70 4.13
C TYR A 99 -3.00 -0.06 4.63
N LYS A 100 -4.09 0.65 4.90
CA LYS A 100 -5.35 0.04 5.36
C LYS A 100 -5.97 -0.89 4.32
N ALA A 101 -5.87 -0.55 3.04
CA ALA A 101 -6.31 -1.42 1.97
C ALA A 101 -5.46 -2.70 1.90
N THR A 102 -4.13 -2.57 2.03
CA THR A 102 -3.20 -3.72 2.05
C THR A 102 -3.46 -4.63 3.25
N GLN A 103 -3.70 -4.07 4.44
CA GLN A 103 -4.02 -4.85 5.64
C GLN A 103 -5.35 -5.61 5.49
N LYS A 104 -6.36 -5.00 4.88
CA LYS A 104 -7.62 -5.71 4.58
C LYS A 104 -7.39 -6.92 3.67
N VAL A 105 -6.51 -6.77 2.68
CA VAL A 105 -6.14 -7.87 1.77
C VAL A 105 -5.35 -8.96 2.52
N SER A 106 -4.43 -8.60 3.42
CA SER A 106 -3.66 -9.58 4.20
C SER A 106 -4.53 -10.30 5.23
N ILE A 107 -5.44 -9.60 5.91
CA ILE A 107 -6.41 -10.22 6.84
C ILE A 107 -7.33 -11.19 6.09
N ILE A 108 -7.77 -10.81 4.88
CA ILE A 108 -8.55 -11.71 4.02
C ILE A 108 -7.74 -12.96 3.64
N LYS A 109 -6.41 -12.83 3.44
CA LYS A 109 -5.53 -13.98 3.16
C LYS A 109 -5.30 -14.89 4.38
N GLU A 110 -5.24 -14.34 5.60
CA GLU A 110 -5.04 -15.12 6.84
C GLU A 110 -6.32 -15.80 7.34
N GLU A 111 -7.49 -15.20 7.12
CA GLU A 111 -8.80 -15.77 7.48
C GLU A 111 -9.41 -16.68 6.40
N LEU A 112 -8.65 -16.99 5.34
CA LEU A 112 -9.14 -17.85 4.27
C LEU A 112 -9.42 -19.26 4.80
N PRO A 113 -10.68 -19.73 4.80
CA PRO A 113 -10.95 -21.14 5.02
C PRO A 113 -10.17 -21.95 3.97
N LEU A 114 -9.58 -23.06 4.37
CA LEU A 114 -8.81 -24.00 3.53
C LEU A 114 -9.49 -24.43 2.22
N ASP A 115 -10.68 -23.93 1.91
CA ASP A 115 -11.55 -24.34 0.80
C ASP A 115 -11.88 -23.21 -0.19
N LYS A 116 -11.14 -22.09 -0.15
CA LYS A 116 -11.30 -21.06 -1.19
C LYS A 116 -10.59 -21.46 -2.48
N LYS A 117 -11.37 -21.60 -3.54
CA LYS A 117 -10.86 -21.88 -4.86
C LYS A 117 -10.12 -20.65 -5.42
N SER A 118 -8.81 -20.76 -5.58
CA SER A 118 -7.99 -19.75 -6.25
C SER A 118 -8.08 -19.90 -7.76
N PHE A 119 -8.23 -18.79 -8.46
CA PHE A 119 -8.19 -18.71 -9.91
C PHE A 119 -7.06 -17.78 -10.30
N THR A 120 -6.06 -18.33 -10.96
CA THR A 120 -4.99 -17.54 -11.56
C THR A 120 -5.47 -16.92 -12.86
N PHE A 121 -5.05 -15.69 -13.16
CA PHE A 121 -5.36 -15.05 -14.43
C PHE A 121 -4.17 -14.24 -14.98
N ILE A 122 -4.18 -14.06 -16.26
CA ILE A 122 -3.32 -13.16 -17.02
C ILE A 122 -4.19 -12.11 -17.71
N ASP A 123 -3.68 -10.91 -17.89
CA ASP A 123 -4.38 -9.79 -18.54
C ASP A 123 -3.59 -9.37 -19.78
N LEU A 124 -4.07 -9.78 -20.95
CA LEU A 124 -3.50 -9.39 -22.23
C LEU A 124 -4.15 -8.09 -22.70
N PHE A 125 -3.35 -7.18 -23.27
CA PHE A 125 -3.75 -5.81 -23.59
C PHE A 125 -4.23 -5.04 -22.35
N ALA A 126 -3.49 -5.21 -21.26
CA ALA A 126 -3.90 -4.81 -19.93
C ALA A 126 -4.12 -3.28 -19.79
N GLY A 127 -3.50 -2.47 -20.66
CA GLY A 127 -3.56 -1.01 -20.55
C GLY A 127 -3.16 -0.54 -19.15
N ALA A 128 -3.96 0.32 -18.54
CA ALA A 128 -3.74 0.78 -17.16
C ALA A 128 -4.23 -0.20 -16.07
N GLY A 129 -4.66 -1.42 -16.43
CA GLY A 129 -5.04 -2.47 -15.48
C GLY A 129 -6.51 -2.46 -15.04
N GLY A 130 -7.42 -1.90 -15.84
CA GLY A 130 -8.83 -1.84 -15.48
C GLY A 130 -9.48 -3.21 -15.26
N PHE A 131 -9.17 -4.19 -16.09
CA PHE A 131 -9.63 -5.59 -15.94
C PHE A 131 -9.02 -6.24 -14.71
N SER A 132 -7.70 -6.16 -14.57
CA SER A 132 -6.99 -6.72 -13.41
C SER A 132 -7.51 -6.17 -12.10
N GLU A 133 -7.73 -4.86 -12.01
CA GLU A 133 -8.32 -4.21 -10.83
C GLU A 133 -9.74 -4.71 -10.57
N GLY A 134 -10.55 -4.88 -11.62
CA GLY A 134 -11.91 -5.42 -11.51
C GLY A 134 -11.94 -6.85 -10.94
N PHE A 135 -11.06 -7.73 -11.41
CA PHE A 135 -10.94 -9.10 -10.87
C PHE A 135 -10.48 -9.11 -9.41
N LEU A 136 -9.47 -8.32 -9.07
CA LEU A 136 -8.96 -8.24 -7.69
C LEU A 136 -10.00 -7.68 -6.72
N GLN A 137 -10.85 -6.74 -7.17
CA GLN A 137 -11.95 -6.21 -6.36
C GLN A 137 -13.18 -7.13 -6.31
N ALA A 138 -13.33 -8.04 -7.27
CA ALA A 138 -14.45 -8.98 -7.36
C ALA A 138 -14.29 -10.20 -6.44
N GLU A 139 -13.33 -10.20 -5.51
CA GLU A 139 -13.15 -11.30 -4.56
C GLU A 139 -14.43 -11.58 -3.78
N ALA A 140 -14.93 -12.80 -3.91
CA ALA A 140 -16.12 -13.26 -3.25
C ALA A 140 -15.78 -14.26 -2.14
N LYS A 141 -16.75 -14.54 -1.27
CA LYS A 141 -16.61 -15.44 -0.11
C LYS A 141 -15.91 -16.78 -0.38
N HIS A 142 -15.98 -17.29 -1.62
CA HIS A 142 -15.45 -18.60 -2.00
C HIS A 142 -14.46 -18.55 -3.20
N LYS A 143 -14.04 -17.36 -3.64
CA LYS A 143 -13.16 -17.20 -4.82
C LYS A 143 -12.09 -16.18 -4.52
N ILE A 144 -10.89 -16.47 -4.96
CA ILE A 144 -9.75 -15.56 -4.93
C ILE A 144 -9.23 -15.48 -6.37
N PHE A 145 -8.86 -14.29 -6.79
CA PHE A 145 -8.21 -14.10 -8.08
C PHE A 145 -6.74 -13.74 -7.85
N ASP A 146 -5.86 -14.55 -8.41
CA ASP A 146 -4.41 -14.36 -8.34
C ASP A 146 -3.90 -13.84 -9.69
N PHE A 147 -3.46 -12.58 -9.69
CA PHE A 147 -2.93 -11.92 -10.87
C PHE A 147 -1.49 -12.33 -11.10
N ILE A 148 -1.21 -12.98 -12.23
CA ILE A 148 0.13 -13.51 -12.53
C ILE A 148 0.90 -12.55 -13.43
N VAL A 149 0.38 -12.24 -14.61
CA VAL A 149 1.07 -11.48 -15.65
C VAL A 149 0.11 -10.51 -16.32
N GLY A 150 0.54 -9.24 -16.44
CA GLY A 150 -0.03 -8.27 -17.37
C GLY A 150 0.81 -8.17 -18.65
N ASN A 151 0.17 -7.88 -19.77
CA ASN A 151 0.86 -7.58 -21.02
C ASN A 151 0.26 -6.34 -21.68
N ASP A 152 1.12 -5.47 -22.14
CA ASP A 152 0.80 -4.37 -23.07
C ASP A 152 2.06 -3.99 -23.83
N ILE A 153 1.91 -3.34 -24.98
CA ILE A 153 3.05 -2.82 -25.76
C ILE A 153 3.56 -1.48 -25.19
N ASN A 154 2.79 -0.83 -24.35
CA ASN A 154 3.08 0.51 -23.86
C ASN A 154 3.83 0.46 -22.52
N GLU A 155 5.07 0.97 -22.47
CA GLU A 155 5.92 1.04 -21.29
C GLU A 155 5.28 1.81 -20.12
N ASN A 156 4.41 2.80 -20.38
CA ASN A 156 3.69 3.50 -19.31
C ASN A 156 2.68 2.58 -18.61
N CYS A 157 2.15 1.59 -19.32
CA CYS A 157 1.29 0.57 -18.75
C CYS A 157 2.08 -0.33 -17.80
N GLU A 158 3.28 -0.76 -18.18
CA GLU A 158 4.19 -1.52 -17.33
C GLU A 158 4.46 -0.78 -16.01
N LEU A 159 4.85 0.49 -16.08
CA LEU A 159 5.13 1.31 -14.89
C LEU A 159 3.88 1.42 -14.00
N THR A 160 2.71 1.61 -14.59
CA THR A 160 1.44 1.69 -13.86
C THR A 160 1.15 0.39 -13.12
N HIS A 161 1.36 -0.76 -13.78
CA HIS A 161 1.17 -2.08 -13.20
C HIS A 161 2.15 -2.36 -12.06
N ILE A 162 3.44 -2.11 -12.24
CA ILE A 162 4.46 -2.27 -11.20
C ILE A 162 4.10 -1.43 -9.97
N VAL A 163 3.77 -0.16 -10.16
CA VAL A 163 3.40 0.72 -9.05
C VAL A 163 2.12 0.24 -8.36
N ARG A 164 1.08 -0.11 -9.12
CA ARG A 164 -0.20 -0.49 -8.54
C ARG A 164 -0.17 -1.85 -7.89
N TYR A 165 0.28 -2.88 -8.61
CA TYR A 165 0.12 -4.27 -8.15
C TYR A 165 1.25 -4.70 -7.25
N ASN A 166 2.50 -4.39 -7.57
CA ASN A 166 3.63 -4.83 -6.77
C ASN A 166 3.88 -3.90 -5.58
N HIS A 167 3.95 -2.57 -5.80
CA HIS A 167 4.29 -1.64 -4.73
C HIS A 167 3.12 -1.27 -3.83
N GLN A 168 1.90 -1.08 -4.36
CA GLN A 168 0.75 -0.66 -3.57
C GLN A 168 -0.03 -1.84 -2.99
N LEU A 169 -0.23 -2.90 -3.77
CA LEU A 169 -1.00 -4.08 -3.35
C LEU A 169 -0.12 -5.22 -2.82
N GLY A 170 1.21 -5.13 -2.99
CA GLY A 170 2.15 -6.17 -2.55
C GLY A 170 1.97 -7.51 -3.28
N LEU A 171 1.42 -7.47 -4.51
CA LEU A 171 1.29 -8.65 -5.34
C LEU A 171 2.64 -8.94 -6.01
N ASP A 172 2.90 -10.21 -6.27
CA ASP A 172 4.05 -10.66 -7.06
C ASP A 172 3.64 -10.83 -8.53
N ALA A 173 3.06 -9.77 -9.12
CA ALA A 173 2.61 -9.77 -10.49
C ALA A 173 3.75 -9.36 -11.43
N GLU A 174 3.90 -10.10 -12.53
CA GLU A 174 4.85 -9.78 -13.59
C GLU A 174 4.21 -8.92 -14.67
N PHE A 175 5.03 -8.23 -15.46
CA PHE A 175 4.58 -7.53 -16.66
C PHE A 175 5.45 -7.89 -17.86
N LEU A 176 4.83 -8.05 -19.03
CA LEU A 176 5.50 -8.29 -20.29
C LEU A 176 5.19 -7.11 -21.24
N CYS A 177 6.14 -6.19 -21.38
CA CYS A 177 6.04 -5.06 -22.30
C CYS A 177 6.48 -5.53 -23.71
N GLN A 178 5.55 -6.12 -24.46
CA GLN A 178 5.85 -6.72 -25.76
C GLN A 178 4.61 -6.79 -26.67
N ASP A 179 4.81 -6.67 -27.97
CA ASP A 179 3.75 -6.88 -28.96
C ASP A 179 3.42 -8.39 -29.04
N ILE A 180 2.14 -8.73 -28.91
CA ILE A 180 1.68 -10.12 -28.95
C ILE A 180 1.91 -10.81 -30.31
N THR A 181 2.16 -10.03 -31.36
CA THR A 181 2.43 -10.55 -32.71
C THR A 181 3.89 -10.94 -32.93
N GLU A 182 4.76 -10.64 -31.99
CA GLU A 182 6.17 -11.02 -32.06
C GLU A 182 6.36 -12.53 -31.94
N PRO A 183 7.29 -13.12 -32.73
CA PRO A 183 7.45 -14.58 -32.77
C PRO A 183 7.78 -15.24 -31.44
N ASP A 184 8.49 -14.53 -30.55
CA ASP A 184 8.95 -15.01 -29.23
C ASP A 184 8.01 -14.61 -28.08
N PHE A 185 6.90 -13.93 -28.38
CA PHE A 185 5.95 -13.49 -27.36
C PHE A 185 5.47 -14.62 -26.44
N LEU A 186 5.06 -15.73 -27.05
CA LEU A 186 4.53 -16.86 -26.29
C LEU A 186 5.57 -17.48 -25.37
N ASP A 187 6.81 -17.61 -25.84
CA ASP A 187 7.91 -18.15 -25.04
C ASP A 187 8.23 -17.24 -23.84
N ASN A 188 8.27 -15.92 -24.07
CA ASN A 188 8.49 -14.92 -23.04
C ASN A 188 7.34 -14.90 -22.02
N LEU A 189 6.09 -15.00 -22.46
CA LEU A 189 4.93 -15.08 -21.57
C LEU A 189 4.97 -16.35 -20.70
N LEU A 190 5.27 -17.50 -21.29
CA LEU A 190 5.38 -18.77 -20.57
C LEU A 190 6.54 -18.74 -19.57
N ALA A 191 7.67 -18.12 -19.91
CA ALA A 191 8.78 -17.96 -18.99
C ALA A 191 8.36 -17.18 -17.73
N LYS A 192 7.60 -16.07 -17.87
CA LYS A 192 7.08 -15.29 -16.75
C LYS A 192 6.06 -16.07 -15.91
N ILE A 193 5.17 -16.81 -16.54
CA ILE A 193 4.20 -17.66 -15.83
C ILE A 193 4.93 -18.72 -15.00
N ASN A 194 5.93 -19.40 -15.60
CA ASN A 194 6.69 -20.47 -14.94
C ASN A 194 7.59 -19.95 -13.82
N HIS A 195 8.07 -18.71 -13.90
CA HIS A 195 8.89 -18.10 -12.85
C HIS A 195 8.14 -17.99 -11.52
N ARG A 196 6.81 -17.84 -11.55
CA ARG A 196 5.97 -17.73 -10.36
C ARG A 196 5.68 -19.04 -9.64
N LYS A 197 6.20 -20.17 -10.06
CA LYS A 197 5.97 -21.50 -9.42
C LYS A 197 4.51 -21.65 -8.95
N ILE A 198 3.64 -21.90 -9.91
CA ILE A 198 2.25 -22.27 -9.63
C ILE A 198 2.19 -23.72 -9.15
#